data_8aa5d25c6aae235c9641567f359dacf0
#
_entry.id   8aa5d25c6aae235c9641567f359dacf0
#
_cell.length_a   1.000
_cell.length_b   1.000
_cell.length_c   1.000
_cell.angle_alpha   90.00
_cell.angle_beta   90.00
_cell.angle_gamma   90.00
#
_symmetry.space_group_name_H-M   'P 1'
#
loop_
_entity.id
_entity.type
_entity.pdbx_description
1 polymer ?
#
loop_
_entity_poly.entity_id
_entity_poly.type
_entity_poly.pdbx_seq_one_letter_code
_entity_poly.pdbx_strand_id
1 'polypeptide(L)'
;MRYHKIYPAAVCFCAYLIAIGVILGDPAEILPGLLKIIMTEDALITDYVKIAGIGAAFVNAALVTLISLGILRLSEDPLNGFTLVEIGLMAGFALFGKNIANIWPIILGTFLYAKLRREPFGKYASVSLLSTSLAPVVSYVALDNGWGNIWWAIFIGAVIGFVLPPLSAYTYKIQNGMNLYNMGFACGLLATILVPVMTSLGAKPNVAHHWATGYNTELGICLGGLCLVLILTGLLFSGRPVWAAWAGYRRLLLTTGRAPSDYLRMFGVAPTLINMGVNGLIGMAFILLSGGDLNGPTLGGIFTIMGFSAFGKHARNLTPIMLGVVLGSFCMHWNINDSAVQLALLFGTTLAPISGYFGWPFGILAGFLHSSVVLRAGTPVEGFNLYNNGFSGGLLAIVLYPIITEAIRHRRPELQEADYLEDVFEQDSPTIPPPIFKKR
;
A
#
# COMPACT_ATOMS: atom_id res chain seq x y z
N MET A 1 -21.54 12.66 6.04
CA MET A 1 -21.79 11.65 4.98
C MET A 1 -21.68 10.28 5.67
N ARG A 2 -22.70 9.43 5.61
CA ARG A 2 -22.62 8.11 6.26
C ARG A 2 -21.69 7.20 5.45
N TYR A 3 -20.93 6.32 6.10
CA TYR A 3 -19.91 5.47 5.47
C TYR A 3 -20.40 4.58 4.31
N HIS A 4 -21.73 4.31 4.24
CA HIS A 4 -22.33 3.55 3.13
C HIS A 4 -22.11 4.18 1.73
N LYS A 5 -21.69 5.45 1.65
CA LYS A 5 -21.32 6.10 0.38
C LYS A 5 -19.91 5.75 -0.11
N ILE A 6 -19.11 5.02 0.66
CA ILE A 6 -17.78 4.56 0.23
C ILE A 6 -17.91 3.59 -0.95
N TYR A 7 -18.84 2.62 -0.89
CA TYR A 7 -19.04 1.68 -2.01
C TYR A 7 -19.39 2.37 -3.34
N PRO A 8 -20.40 3.24 -3.41
CA PRO A 8 -20.68 3.97 -4.64
C PRO A 8 -19.49 4.80 -5.12
N ALA A 9 -18.77 5.48 -4.22
CA ALA A 9 -17.57 6.24 -4.60
C ALA A 9 -16.45 5.33 -5.15
N ALA A 10 -16.25 4.16 -4.57
CA ALA A 10 -15.28 3.18 -5.05
C ALA A 10 -15.68 2.58 -6.40
N VAL A 11 -16.98 2.33 -6.64
CA VAL A 11 -17.48 1.90 -7.95
C VAL A 11 -17.27 3.01 -8.99
N CYS A 12 -17.52 4.29 -8.66
CA CYS A 12 -17.19 5.41 -9.53
C CYS A 12 -15.69 5.49 -9.84
N PHE A 13 -14.83 5.21 -8.84
CA PHE A 13 -13.39 5.13 -9.07
C PHE A 13 -13.02 3.98 -10.02
N CYS A 14 -13.62 2.80 -9.90
CA CYS A 14 -13.42 1.70 -10.84
C CYS A 14 -13.91 2.07 -12.26
N ALA A 15 -15.06 2.74 -12.38
CA ALA A 15 -15.55 3.24 -13.66
C ALA A 15 -14.58 4.28 -14.28
N TYR A 16 -13.97 5.12 -13.44
CA TYR A 16 -12.93 6.06 -13.85
C TYR A 16 -11.68 5.33 -14.40
N LEU A 17 -11.21 4.27 -13.73
CA LEU A 17 -10.09 3.46 -14.23
C LEU A 17 -10.44 2.81 -15.60
N ILE A 18 -11.65 2.26 -15.74
CA ILE A 18 -12.11 1.71 -17.03
C ILE A 18 -12.12 2.80 -18.11
N ALA A 19 -12.63 4.00 -17.78
CA ALA A 19 -12.67 5.11 -18.73
C ALA A 19 -11.25 5.52 -19.19
N ILE A 20 -10.27 5.60 -18.28
CA ILE A 20 -8.86 5.84 -18.64
C ILE A 20 -8.39 4.74 -19.62
N GLY A 21 -8.63 3.47 -19.28
CA GLY A 21 -8.21 2.34 -20.10
C GLY A 21 -8.81 2.37 -21.52
N VAL A 22 -10.08 2.73 -21.65
CA VAL A 22 -10.79 2.80 -22.96
C VAL A 22 -10.40 4.05 -23.76
N ILE A 23 -10.18 5.19 -23.09
CA ILE A 23 -9.90 6.47 -23.76
C ILE A 23 -8.43 6.56 -24.21
N LEU A 24 -7.50 6.10 -23.37
CA LEU A 24 -6.05 6.19 -23.63
C LEU A 24 -5.49 4.92 -24.29
N GLY A 25 -6.21 3.81 -24.23
CA GLY A 25 -5.83 2.55 -24.86
C GLY A 25 -6.62 2.28 -26.15
N ASP A 26 -6.28 1.19 -26.82
CA ASP A 26 -7.08 0.65 -27.92
C ASP A 26 -8.11 -0.35 -27.35
N PRO A 27 -9.42 -0.10 -27.49
CA PRO A 27 -10.45 -1.03 -27.02
C PRO A 27 -10.34 -2.44 -27.57
N ALA A 28 -9.84 -2.61 -28.81
CA ALA A 28 -9.65 -3.91 -29.42
C ALA A 28 -8.54 -4.74 -28.74
N GLU A 29 -7.55 -4.06 -28.18
CA GLU A 29 -6.42 -4.68 -27.50
C GLU A 29 -6.67 -4.96 -25.99
N ILE A 30 -7.80 -4.53 -25.43
CA ILE A 30 -8.08 -4.72 -24.00
C ILE A 30 -8.18 -6.20 -23.64
N LEU A 31 -8.99 -6.96 -24.34
CA LEU A 31 -9.18 -8.38 -24.03
C LEU A 31 -7.93 -9.24 -24.32
N PRO A 32 -7.25 -9.10 -25.46
CA PRO A 32 -5.94 -9.75 -25.68
C PRO A 32 -4.91 -9.37 -24.61
N GLY A 33 -4.87 -8.08 -24.22
CA GLY A 33 -3.97 -7.58 -23.19
C GLY A 33 -4.27 -8.16 -21.81
N LEU A 34 -5.53 -8.32 -21.42
CA LEU A 34 -5.91 -9.00 -20.17
C LEU A 34 -5.44 -10.46 -20.15
N LEU A 35 -5.59 -11.18 -21.26
CA LEU A 35 -5.07 -12.54 -21.36
C LEU A 35 -3.54 -12.56 -21.26
N LYS A 36 -2.86 -11.60 -21.88
CA LYS A 36 -1.40 -11.45 -21.75
C LYS A 36 -0.96 -11.18 -20.33
N ILE A 37 -1.67 -10.33 -19.57
CA ILE A 37 -1.42 -10.09 -18.14
C ILE A 37 -1.52 -11.41 -17.35
N ILE A 38 -2.58 -12.19 -17.55
CA ILE A 38 -2.79 -13.46 -16.84
C ILE A 38 -1.69 -14.48 -17.17
N MET A 39 -1.19 -14.47 -18.41
CA MET A 39 -0.17 -15.41 -18.91
C MET A 39 1.27 -14.88 -18.73
N THR A 40 1.47 -13.86 -17.91
CA THR A 40 2.78 -13.31 -17.60
C THR A 40 3.23 -13.79 -16.22
N GLU A 41 4.48 -14.23 -16.11
CA GLU A 41 5.13 -14.46 -14.81
C GLU A 41 5.33 -13.13 -14.12
N ASP A 42 4.64 -12.96 -13.00
CA ASP A 42 4.68 -11.72 -12.24
C ASP A 42 5.84 -11.70 -11.25
N ALA A 43 6.44 -10.54 -11.10
CA ALA A 43 7.43 -10.25 -10.08
C ALA A 43 7.45 -8.73 -9.78
N LEU A 44 8.18 -8.29 -8.83
CA LEU A 44 8.52 -6.90 -8.64
C LEU A 44 9.77 -6.63 -9.52
N ILE A 45 9.67 -5.94 -10.63
CA ILE A 45 8.68 -5.00 -11.14
C ILE A 45 8.12 -5.52 -12.46
N THR A 46 6.82 -5.83 -12.54
CA THR A 46 6.15 -6.30 -13.75
C THR A 46 5.07 -5.28 -14.14
N ASP A 47 5.46 -4.22 -14.85
CA ASP A 47 4.55 -3.14 -15.26
C ASP A 47 3.59 -3.60 -16.37
N TYR A 48 2.31 -3.69 -16.06
CA TYR A 48 1.29 -4.13 -17.02
C TYR A 48 1.03 -3.12 -18.15
N VAL A 49 1.31 -1.83 -17.90
CA VAL A 49 1.27 -0.82 -18.97
C VAL A 49 2.32 -1.13 -20.04
N LYS A 50 3.52 -1.55 -19.63
CA LYS A 50 4.58 -1.98 -20.56
C LYS A 50 4.26 -3.28 -21.28
N ILE A 51 3.63 -4.24 -20.57
CA ILE A 51 3.39 -5.60 -21.06
C ILE A 51 2.18 -5.62 -22.00
N ALA A 52 1.07 -5.01 -21.59
CA ALA A 52 -0.24 -5.18 -22.22
C ALA A 52 -0.92 -3.87 -22.64
N GLY A 53 -0.22 -2.74 -22.50
CA GLY A 53 -0.75 -1.41 -22.79
C GLY A 53 -1.64 -0.84 -21.67
N ILE A 54 -1.88 0.47 -21.76
CA ILE A 54 -2.71 1.21 -20.79
C ILE A 54 -4.10 0.62 -20.66
N GLY A 55 -4.75 0.27 -21.80
CA GLY A 55 -6.12 -0.24 -21.83
C GLY A 55 -6.31 -1.44 -20.92
N ALA A 56 -5.55 -2.51 -21.16
CA ALA A 56 -5.64 -3.74 -20.38
C ALA A 56 -5.20 -3.56 -18.92
N ALA A 57 -4.13 -2.78 -18.66
CA ALA A 57 -3.63 -2.56 -17.33
C ALA A 57 -4.68 -1.86 -16.42
N PHE A 58 -5.31 -0.80 -16.90
CA PHE A 58 -6.32 -0.06 -16.14
C PHE A 58 -7.63 -0.83 -15.99
N VAL A 59 -8.05 -1.61 -17.00
CA VAL A 59 -9.21 -2.49 -16.88
C VAL A 59 -8.94 -3.61 -15.89
N ASN A 60 -7.75 -4.23 -15.89
CA ASN A 60 -7.36 -5.19 -14.85
C ASN A 60 -7.42 -4.57 -13.46
N ALA A 61 -6.89 -3.35 -13.28
CA ALA A 61 -6.93 -2.63 -12.00
C ALA A 61 -8.37 -2.39 -11.53
N ALA A 62 -9.27 -2.00 -12.43
CA ALA A 62 -10.68 -1.84 -12.12
C ALA A 62 -11.35 -3.16 -11.72
N LEU A 63 -11.13 -4.24 -12.47
CA LEU A 63 -11.72 -5.55 -12.21
C LEU A 63 -11.26 -6.13 -10.87
N VAL A 64 -9.95 -6.10 -10.59
CA VAL A 64 -9.39 -6.56 -9.29
C VAL A 64 -9.97 -5.75 -8.13
N THR A 65 -10.13 -4.44 -8.31
CA THR A 65 -10.74 -3.56 -7.30
C THR A 65 -12.22 -3.88 -7.11
N LEU A 66 -12.99 -4.10 -8.18
CA LEU A 66 -14.40 -4.51 -8.11
C LEU A 66 -14.58 -5.86 -7.40
N ILE A 67 -13.72 -6.85 -7.71
CA ILE A 67 -13.70 -8.15 -7.00
C ILE A 67 -13.47 -7.91 -5.50
N SER A 68 -12.51 -7.07 -5.14
CA SER A 68 -12.19 -6.75 -3.75
C SER A 68 -13.36 -6.09 -3.03
N LEU A 69 -14.02 -5.11 -3.68
CA LEU A 69 -15.24 -4.48 -3.16
C LEU A 69 -16.38 -5.48 -2.98
N GLY A 70 -16.52 -6.43 -3.91
CA GLY A 70 -17.48 -7.52 -3.81
C GLY A 70 -17.21 -8.40 -2.58
N ILE A 71 -15.95 -8.78 -2.35
CA ILE A 71 -15.53 -9.56 -1.18
C ILE A 71 -15.82 -8.83 0.11
N LEU A 72 -15.44 -7.54 0.22
CA LEU A 72 -15.71 -6.72 1.42
C LEU A 72 -17.21 -6.56 1.65
N ARG A 73 -18.00 -6.36 0.60
CA ARG A 73 -19.45 -6.22 0.70
C ARG A 73 -20.13 -7.51 1.17
N LEU A 74 -19.74 -8.65 0.62
CA LEU A 74 -20.30 -9.97 0.98
C LEU A 74 -19.83 -10.44 2.36
N SER A 75 -18.68 -9.97 2.81
CA SER A 75 -18.12 -10.28 4.13
C SER A 75 -18.69 -9.42 5.25
N GLU A 76 -19.54 -8.42 4.92
CA GLU A 76 -20.12 -7.47 5.87
C GLU A 76 -19.07 -6.71 6.70
N ASP A 77 -17.86 -6.52 6.13
CA ASP A 77 -16.78 -5.82 6.81
C ASP A 77 -17.17 -4.35 7.07
N PRO A 78 -17.00 -3.85 8.30
CA PRO A 78 -17.35 -2.47 8.64
C PRO A 78 -16.54 -1.45 7.86
N LEU A 79 -17.23 -0.59 7.11
CA LEU A 79 -16.58 0.47 6.33
C LEU A 79 -15.89 1.49 7.25
N ASN A 80 -14.62 1.74 6.97
CA ASN A 80 -13.79 2.66 7.73
C ASN A 80 -12.68 3.25 6.84
N GLY A 81 -11.73 3.99 7.42
CA GLY A 81 -10.59 4.54 6.68
C GLY A 81 -9.71 3.47 6.05
N PHE A 82 -9.64 2.27 6.64
CA PHE A 82 -8.86 1.16 6.11
C PHE A 82 -9.46 0.58 4.83
N THR A 83 -10.78 0.66 4.65
CA THR A 83 -11.43 0.30 3.37
C THR A 83 -10.89 1.14 2.20
N LEU A 84 -10.59 2.42 2.42
CA LEU A 84 -9.96 3.29 1.40
C LEU A 84 -8.51 2.89 1.13
N VAL A 85 -7.80 2.37 2.14
CA VAL A 85 -6.47 1.76 1.97
C VAL A 85 -6.55 0.56 1.04
N GLU A 86 -7.50 -0.34 1.27
CA GLU A 86 -7.69 -1.55 0.47
C GLU A 86 -8.01 -1.22 -0.99
N ILE A 87 -8.90 -0.24 -1.23
CA ILE A 87 -9.20 0.24 -2.57
C ILE A 87 -7.93 0.74 -3.27
N GLY A 88 -7.15 1.60 -2.61
CA GLY A 88 -5.90 2.13 -3.16
C GLY A 88 -4.86 1.06 -3.45
N LEU A 89 -4.68 0.09 -2.53
CA LEU A 89 -3.74 -1.02 -2.70
C LEU A 89 -4.17 -2.00 -3.79
N MET A 90 -5.45 -2.38 -3.83
CA MET A 90 -5.92 -3.34 -4.83
C MET A 90 -5.88 -2.73 -6.22
N ALA A 91 -6.31 -1.49 -6.41
CA ALA A 91 -6.19 -0.78 -7.67
C ALA A 91 -4.73 -0.57 -8.09
N GLY A 92 -3.89 -0.11 -7.15
CA GLY A 92 -2.51 0.23 -7.42
C GLY A 92 -1.67 -0.98 -7.82
N PHE A 93 -1.73 -2.06 -7.04
CA PHE A 93 -0.94 -3.26 -7.32
C PHE A 93 -1.52 -4.14 -8.44
N ALA A 94 -2.75 -3.89 -8.86
CA ALA A 94 -3.30 -4.49 -10.07
C ALA A 94 -2.85 -3.78 -11.37
N LEU A 95 -2.09 -2.68 -11.28
CA LEU A 95 -1.32 -2.12 -12.40
C LEU A 95 0.03 -2.84 -12.60
N PHE A 96 0.46 -3.62 -11.59
CA PHE A 96 1.70 -4.42 -11.66
C PHE A 96 1.68 -5.57 -10.63
N GLY A 97 1.65 -6.81 -11.08
CA GLY A 97 1.81 -8.02 -10.27
C GLY A 97 0.55 -8.65 -9.70
N LYS A 98 -0.60 -7.97 -9.61
CA LYS A 98 -1.90 -8.59 -9.28
C LYS A 98 -2.83 -8.60 -10.48
N ASN A 99 -3.46 -9.74 -10.73
CA ASN A 99 -4.44 -9.86 -11.81
C ASN A 99 -5.68 -10.64 -11.35
N ILE A 100 -6.70 -10.66 -12.20
CA ILE A 100 -7.98 -11.29 -11.90
C ILE A 100 -7.90 -12.81 -11.66
N ALA A 101 -6.78 -13.46 -11.97
CA ALA A 101 -6.59 -14.89 -11.80
C ALA A 101 -5.74 -15.24 -10.57
N ASN A 102 -4.60 -14.55 -10.37
CA ASN A 102 -3.59 -14.94 -9.38
C ASN A 102 -3.96 -14.66 -7.92
N ILE A 103 -4.99 -13.85 -7.66
CA ILE A 103 -5.42 -13.51 -6.30
C ILE A 103 -6.22 -14.62 -5.62
N TRP A 104 -6.94 -15.48 -6.38
CA TRP A 104 -7.93 -16.40 -5.84
C TRP A 104 -7.37 -17.52 -4.96
N PRO A 105 -6.24 -18.17 -5.30
CA PRO A 105 -5.68 -19.21 -4.43
C PRO A 105 -5.36 -18.71 -3.02
N ILE A 106 -4.85 -17.48 -2.90
CA ILE A 106 -4.54 -16.85 -1.61
C ILE A 106 -5.82 -16.54 -0.83
N ILE A 107 -6.83 -15.99 -1.51
CA ILE A 107 -8.14 -15.72 -0.89
C ILE A 107 -8.77 -17.03 -0.37
N LEU A 108 -8.69 -18.09 -1.15
CA LEU A 108 -9.15 -19.43 -0.74
C LEU A 108 -8.45 -19.89 0.54
N GLY A 109 -7.14 -19.71 0.64
CA GLY A 109 -6.35 -20.09 1.83
C GLY A 109 -6.83 -19.36 3.09
N THR A 110 -7.08 -18.07 3.01
CA THR A 110 -7.61 -17.29 4.13
C THR A 110 -9.04 -17.71 4.48
N PHE A 111 -9.86 -18.04 3.49
CA PHE A 111 -11.21 -18.58 3.73
C PHE A 111 -11.15 -19.92 4.47
N LEU A 112 -10.23 -20.82 4.08
CA LEU A 112 -10.01 -22.10 4.79
C LEU A 112 -9.55 -21.89 6.23
N TYR A 113 -8.67 -20.91 6.48
CA TYR A 113 -8.25 -20.50 7.82
C TYR A 113 -9.45 -20.05 8.67
N ALA A 114 -10.30 -19.16 8.15
CA ALA A 114 -11.51 -18.71 8.84
C ALA A 114 -12.43 -19.88 9.20
N LYS A 115 -12.64 -20.83 8.27
CA LYS A 115 -13.40 -22.04 8.52
C LYS A 115 -12.80 -22.93 9.61
N LEU A 116 -11.48 -23.13 9.59
CA LEU A 116 -10.78 -23.90 10.64
C LEU A 116 -10.96 -23.25 12.01
N ARG A 117 -10.89 -21.92 12.06
CA ARG A 117 -11.11 -21.13 13.29
C ARG A 117 -12.57 -21.07 13.72
N ARG A 118 -13.50 -21.54 12.87
CA ARG A 118 -14.96 -21.41 13.08
C ARG A 118 -15.41 -19.96 13.28
N GLU A 119 -14.77 -19.05 12.57
CA GLU A 119 -15.03 -17.61 12.60
C GLU A 119 -15.56 -17.12 11.26
N PRO A 120 -16.35 -16.03 11.22
CA PRO A 120 -16.82 -15.46 9.96
C PRO A 120 -15.66 -14.95 9.10
N PHE A 121 -15.73 -15.18 7.80
CA PHE A 121 -14.68 -14.74 6.86
C PHE A 121 -14.48 -13.20 6.88
N GLY A 122 -15.53 -12.43 7.16
CA GLY A 122 -15.46 -10.97 7.28
C GLY A 122 -14.37 -10.47 8.23
N LYS A 123 -14.10 -11.20 9.32
CA LYS A 123 -13.01 -10.89 10.24
C LYS A 123 -11.62 -10.91 9.58
N TYR A 124 -11.48 -11.62 8.49
CA TYR A 124 -10.22 -11.85 7.76
C TYR A 124 -10.23 -11.30 6.35
N ALA A 125 -11.30 -10.64 5.89
CA ALA A 125 -11.45 -10.16 4.54
C ALA A 125 -10.33 -9.20 4.15
N SER A 126 -10.03 -8.20 4.98
CA SER A 126 -8.92 -7.27 4.79
C SER A 126 -7.57 -7.98 4.73
N VAL A 127 -7.30 -8.91 5.64
CA VAL A 127 -6.06 -9.71 5.64
C VAL A 127 -5.98 -10.54 4.37
N SER A 128 -7.07 -11.13 3.92
CA SER A 128 -7.16 -11.91 2.69
C SER A 128 -6.75 -11.11 1.46
N LEU A 129 -7.34 -9.93 1.28
CA LEU A 129 -7.04 -9.03 0.15
C LEU A 129 -5.57 -8.56 0.17
N LEU A 130 -5.05 -8.20 1.34
CA LEU A 130 -3.68 -7.73 1.46
C LEU A 130 -2.65 -8.87 1.33
N SER A 131 -3.01 -10.11 1.70
CA SER A 131 -2.17 -11.31 1.50
C SER A 131 -1.85 -11.57 0.04
N THR A 132 -2.68 -11.08 -0.89
CA THR A 132 -2.43 -11.15 -2.35
C THR A 132 -1.18 -10.35 -2.80
N SER A 133 -0.46 -9.72 -1.88
CA SER A 133 0.90 -9.23 -2.11
C SER A 133 1.85 -10.31 -2.64
N LEU A 134 1.59 -11.59 -2.32
CA LEU A 134 2.34 -12.75 -2.82
C LEU A 134 1.69 -13.41 -4.05
N ALA A 135 0.74 -12.74 -4.72
CA ALA A 135 0.14 -13.22 -5.97
C ALA A 135 1.16 -13.55 -7.07
N PRO A 136 2.31 -12.85 -7.19
CA PRO A 136 3.36 -13.25 -8.13
C PRO A 136 3.86 -14.69 -7.96
N VAL A 137 3.90 -15.21 -6.73
CA VAL A 137 4.23 -16.64 -6.50
C VAL A 137 3.23 -17.55 -7.21
N VAL A 138 1.94 -17.20 -7.18
CA VAL A 138 0.88 -17.98 -7.84
C VAL A 138 1.07 -17.96 -9.36
N SER A 139 1.30 -16.78 -9.95
CA SER A 139 1.57 -16.64 -11.39
C SER A 139 2.81 -17.44 -11.81
N TYR A 140 3.92 -17.28 -11.07
CA TYR A 140 5.15 -18.00 -11.36
C TYR A 140 4.96 -19.52 -11.32
N VAL A 141 4.38 -20.06 -10.24
CA VAL A 141 4.17 -21.50 -10.10
C VAL A 141 3.17 -22.03 -11.13
N ALA A 142 2.19 -21.26 -11.54
CA ALA A 142 1.21 -21.68 -12.54
C ALA A 142 1.79 -21.76 -13.96
N LEU A 143 2.75 -20.89 -14.29
CA LEU A 143 3.27 -20.69 -15.64
C LEU A 143 4.65 -21.33 -15.86
N ASP A 144 5.39 -21.69 -14.79
CA ASP A 144 6.70 -22.31 -14.89
C ASP A 144 6.62 -23.70 -15.57
N ASN A 145 7.29 -23.84 -16.72
CA ASN A 145 7.26 -25.04 -17.54
C ASN A 145 8.14 -26.19 -17.02
N GLY A 146 8.97 -25.95 -16.00
CA GLY A 146 9.93 -26.95 -15.52
C GLY A 146 9.54 -27.59 -14.19
N TRP A 147 9.01 -26.79 -13.27
CA TRP A 147 8.80 -27.17 -11.87
C TRP A 147 7.34 -27.06 -11.41
N GLY A 148 6.62 -26.03 -11.89
CA GLY A 148 5.29 -25.70 -11.42
C GLY A 148 4.17 -26.21 -12.32
N ASN A 149 2.95 -26.07 -11.84
CA ASN A 149 1.70 -26.22 -12.60
C ASN A 149 0.56 -25.56 -11.83
N ILE A 150 -0.62 -25.50 -12.46
CA ILE A 150 -1.80 -24.83 -11.87
C ILE A 150 -2.23 -25.43 -10.51
N TRP A 151 -2.09 -26.74 -10.31
CA TRP A 151 -2.47 -27.37 -9.04
C TRP A 151 -1.53 -27.01 -7.91
N TRP A 152 -0.22 -26.95 -8.18
CA TRP A 152 0.77 -26.46 -7.25
C TRP A 152 0.58 -24.98 -6.95
N ALA A 153 0.21 -24.16 -7.95
CA ALA A 153 -0.09 -22.76 -7.76
C ALA A 153 -1.29 -22.54 -6.83
N ILE A 154 -2.35 -23.33 -7.01
CA ILE A 154 -3.52 -23.30 -6.12
C ILE A 154 -3.13 -23.74 -4.70
N PHE A 155 -2.36 -24.82 -4.56
CA PHE A 155 -1.94 -25.33 -3.26
C PHE A 155 -1.04 -24.33 -2.51
N ILE A 156 0.03 -23.84 -3.15
CA ILE A 156 0.96 -22.88 -2.53
C ILE A 156 0.24 -21.55 -2.21
N GLY A 157 -0.60 -21.05 -3.12
CA GLY A 157 -1.42 -19.87 -2.86
C GLY A 157 -2.35 -20.05 -1.66
N ALA A 158 -2.98 -21.23 -1.53
CA ALA A 158 -3.83 -21.56 -0.39
C ALA A 158 -3.01 -21.64 0.91
N VAL A 159 -1.81 -22.21 0.88
CA VAL A 159 -0.90 -22.22 2.05
C VAL A 159 -0.51 -20.80 2.45
N ILE A 160 -0.15 -19.94 1.49
CA ILE A 160 0.16 -18.52 1.74
C ILE A 160 -1.02 -17.84 2.46
N GLY A 161 -2.22 -17.93 1.89
CA GLY A 161 -3.41 -17.32 2.47
C GLY A 161 -3.81 -17.88 3.84
N PHE A 162 -3.52 -19.15 4.11
CA PHE A 162 -3.80 -19.80 5.38
C PHE A 162 -2.84 -19.37 6.50
N VAL A 163 -1.57 -19.14 6.19
CA VAL A 163 -0.52 -18.81 7.18
C VAL A 163 -0.52 -17.32 7.53
N LEU A 164 -0.88 -16.44 6.62
CA LEU A 164 -0.74 -14.99 6.80
C LEU A 164 -1.62 -14.38 7.91
N PRO A 165 -2.86 -14.82 8.20
CA PRO A 165 -3.66 -14.23 9.26
C PRO A 165 -2.99 -14.23 10.65
N PRO A 166 -2.51 -15.36 11.20
CA PRO A 166 -1.82 -15.36 12.49
C PRO A 166 -0.47 -14.63 12.43
N LEU A 167 0.25 -14.72 11.30
CA LEU A 167 1.55 -14.05 11.14
C LEU A 167 1.40 -12.53 11.12
N SER A 168 0.38 -12.00 10.41
CA SER A 168 0.14 -10.56 10.35
C SER A 168 -0.27 -9.95 11.69
N ALA A 169 -1.03 -10.70 12.49
CA ALA A 169 -1.40 -10.29 13.85
C ALA A 169 -0.18 -10.22 14.78
N TYR A 170 0.75 -11.15 14.65
CA TYR A 170 2.01 -11.14 15.39
C TYR A 170 2.93 -9.99 14.97
N THR A 171 3.11 -9.80 13.67
CA THR A 171 3.99 -8.74 13.13
C THR A 171 3.50 -7.34 13.46
N TYR A 172 2.18 -7.14 13.54
CA TYR A 172 1.60 -5.86 13.94
C TYR A 172 2.05 -5.43 15.34
N LYS A 173 2.04 -6.37 16.30
CA LYS A 173 2.44 -6.09 17.69
C LYS A 173 3.89 -5.67 17.81
N ILE A 174 4.81 -6.36 17.14
CA ILE A 174 6.25 -6.07 17.28
C ILE A 174 6.69 -4.78 16.61
N GLN A 175 5.89 -4.20 15.71
CA GLN A 175 6.20 -2.96 15.01
C GLN A 175 5.65 -1.71 15.72
N ASN A 176 4.88 -1.86 16.79
CA ASN A 176 4.32 -0.76 17.57
C ASN A 176 3.58 0.30 16.74
N GLY A 177 2.93 -0.09 15.63
CA GLY A 177 2.24 0.82 14.72
C GLY A 177 3.14 1.79 13.95
N MET A 178 4.47 1.60 13.96
CA MET A 178 5.44 2.49 13.29
C MET A 178 5.66 2.16 11.81
N ASN A 179 5.13 1.04 11.33
CA ASN A 179 5.10 0.65 9.93
C ASN A 179 3.65 0.45 9.47
N LEU A 180 3.17 1.32 8.58
CA LEU A 180 1.79 1.25 8.09
C LEU A 180 1.53 0.02 7.20
N TYR A 181 2.57 -0.53 6.55
CA TYR A 181 2.44 -1.68 5.65
C TYR A 181 2.77 -2.99 6.37
N ASN A 182 2.13 -3.21 7.51
CA ASN A 182 2.33 -4.42 8.33
C ASN A 182 2.19 -5.72 7.51
N MET A 183 1.21 -5.80 6.61
CA MET A 183 1.05 -7.00 5.77
C MET A 183 2.26 -7.22 4.85
N GLY A 184 2.90 -6.15 4.35
CA GLY A 184 4.13 -6.26 3.58
C GLY A 184 5.29 -6.87 4.39
N PHE A 185 5.34 -6.57 5.68
CA PHE A 185 6.31 -7.20 6.59
C PHE A 185 6.00 -8.68 6.82
N ALA A 186 4.75 -9.03 7.09
CA ALA A 186 4.34 -10.43 7.24
C ALA A 186 4.57 -11.26 5.96
N CYS A 187 4.19 -10.71 4.80
CA CYS A 187 4.43 -11.34 3.50
C CYS A 187 5.92 -11.50 3.20
N GLY A 188 6.74 -10.50 3.54
CA GLY A 188 8.19 -10.58 3.37
C GLY A 188 8.82 -11.67 4.23
N LEU A 189 8.43 -11.78 5.51
CA LEU A 189 8.88 -12.87 6.38
C LEU A 189 8.49 -14.25 5.83
N LEU A 190 7.26 -14.40 5.34
CA LEU A 190 6.83 -15.67 4.73
C LEU A 190 7.63 -15.95 3.45
N ALA A 191 7.82 -14.94 2.60
CA ALA A 191 8.55 -15.09 1.34
C ALA A 191 10.03 -15.44 1.55
N THR A 192 10.70 -14.92 2.61
CA THR A 192 12.10 -15.28 2.94
C THR A 192 12.27 -16.73 3.34
N ILE A 193 11.20 -17.44 3.67
CA ILE A 193 11.18 -18.89 3.92
C ILE A 193 10.74 -19.62 2.66
N LEU A 194 9.66 -19.19 2.04
CA LEU A 194 9.03 -19.88 0.91
C LEU A 194 9.92 -19.91 -0.33
N VAL A 195 10.53 -18.77 -0.70
CA VAL A 195 11.33 -18.68 -1.94
C VAL A 195 12.58 -19.56 -1.89
N PRO A 196 13.39 -19.59 -0.82
CA PRO A 196 14.50 -20.56 -0.72
C PRO A 196 14.05 -22.01 -0.74
N VAL A 197 12.90 -22.36 -0.17
CA VAL A 197 12.34 -23.72 -0.27
C VAL A 197 12.00 -24.05 -1.72
N MET A 198 11.31 -23.13 -2.44
CA MET A 198 10.98 -23.32 -3.85
C MET A 198 12.25 -23.50 -4.72
N THR A 199 13.26 -22.66 -4.53
CA THR A 199 14.53 -22.77 -5.28
C THR A 199 15.28 -24.04 -4.95
N SER A 200 15.27 -24.51 -3.71
CA SER A 200 15.86 -25.79 -3.30
C SER A 200 15.13 -26.99 -3.94
N LEU A 201 13.86 -26.84 -4.27
CA LEU A 201 13.07 -27.84 -5.00
C LEU A 201 13.23 -27.73 -6.53
N GLY A 202 14.04 -26.80 -7.02
CA GLY A 202 14.37 -26.67 -8.43
C GLY A 202 13.74 -25.48 -9.15
N ALA A 203 12.95 -24.64 -8.45
CA ALA A 203 12.43 -23.41 -9.03
C ALA A 203 13.59 -22.46 -9.41
N LYS A 204 13.49 -21.82 -10.58
CA LYS A 204 14.49 -20.87 -11.10
C LYS A 204 13.81 -19.57 -11.51
N PRO A 205 13.44 -18.73 -10.55
CA PRO A 205 12.80 -17.46 -10.87
C PRO A 205 13.69 -16.62 -11.79
N ASN A 206 13.12 -16.17 -12.90
CA ASN A 206 13.78 -15.24 -13.79
C ASN A 206 13.01 -13.92 -13.76
N VAL A 207 13.44 -13.01 -12.89
CA VAL A 207 12.74 -11.75 -12.64
C VAL A 207 13.02 -10.79 -13.78
N ALA A 208 12.11 -10.70 -14.75
CA ALA A 208 12.15 -9.69 -15.79
C ALA A 208 11.71 -8.33 -15.23
N HIS A 209 12.48 -7.28 -15.58
CA HIS A 209 12.15 -5.91 -15.23
C HIS A 209 11.39 -5.22 -16.36
N HIS A 210 10.12 -4.92 -16.14
CA HIS A 210 9.25 -4.22 -17.08
C HIS A 210 8.90 -2.83 -16.52
N TRP A 211 9.22 -1.78 -17.27
CA TRP A 211 8.98 -0.39 -16.90
C TRP A 211 8.52 0.41 -18.12
N ALA A 212 7.33 0.97 -18.07
CA ALA A 212 6.81 1.84 -19.13
C ALA A 212 7.33 3.27 -18.95
N THR A 213 7.56 3.95 -20.07
CA THR A 213 8.00 5.35 -20.13
C THR A 213 7.18 6.11 -21.14
N GLY A 214 7.15 7.44 -21.03
CA GLY A 214 6.54 8.31 -22.03
C GLY A 214 5.06 8.62 -21.82
N TYR A 215 4.47 8.27 -20.68
CA TYR A 215 3.05 8.51 -20.36
C TYR A 215 2.82 9.63 -19.34
N ASN A 216 3.85 10.44 -19.05
CA ASN A 216 3.79 11.45 -17.99
C ASN A 216 2.68 12.48 -18.17
N THR A 217 2.40 12.89 -19.41
CA THR A 217 1.38 13.89 -19.70
C THR A 217 -0.02 13.32 -19.49
N GLU A 218 -0.33 12.20 -20.11
CA GLU A 218 -1.66 11.60 -20.09
C GLU A 218 -2.03 11.14 -18.69
N LEU A 219 -1.14 10.36 -18.05
CA LEU A 219 -1.36 9.85 -16.71
C LEU A 219 -1.28 10.96 -15.66
N GLY A 220 -0.47 12.00 -15.88
CA GLY A 220 -0.40 13.19 -15.03
C GLY A 220 -1.71 13.99 -15.04
N ILE A 221 -2.34 14.17 -16.21
CA ILE A 221 -3.64 14.83 -16.32
C ILE A 221 -4.72 14.00 -15.62
N CYS A 222 -4.76 12.68 -15.86
CA CYS A 222 -5.72 11.80 -15.22
C CYS A 222 -5.54 11.81 -13.69
N LEU A 223 -4.36 11.55 -13.19
CA LEU A 223 -4.08 11.51 -11.75
C LEU A 223 -4.31 12.87 -11.07
N GLY A 224 -3.82 13.96 -11.69
CA GLY A 224 -4.04 15.32 -11.21
C GLY A 224 -5.52 15.67 -11.15
N GLY A 225 -6.28 15.31 -12.19
CA GLY A 225 -7.74 15.45 -12.22
C GLY A 225 -8.43 14.70 -11.10
N LEU A 226 -8.07 13.44 -10.86
CA LEU A 226 -8.58 12.65 -9.73
C LEU A 226 -8.29 13.32 -8.38
N CYS A 227 -7.05 13.76 -8.18
CA CYS A 227 -6.66 14.46 -6.94
C CYS A 227 -7.48 15.75 -6.72
N LEU A 228 -7.65 16.55 -7.76
CA LEU A 228 -8.46 17.77 -7.71
C LEU A 228 -9.93 17.46 -7.40
N VAL A 229 -10.51 16.43 -8.03
CA VAL A 229 -11.89 15.99 -7.74
C VAL A 229 -12.04 15.60 -6.28
N LEU A 230 -11.08 14.88 -5.69
CA LEU A 230 -11.11 14.51 -4.26
C LEU A 230 -11.06 15.76 -3.37
N ILE A 231 -10.14 16.69 -3.64
CA ILE A 231 -10.03 17.95 -2.89
C ILE A 231 -11.32 18.77 -2.98
N LEU A 232 -11.83 18.98 -4.18
CA LEU A 232 -13.06 19.76 -4.41
C LEU A 232 -14.28 19.09 -3.78
N THR A 233 -14.38 17.76 -3.87
CA THR A 233 -15.45 17.01 -3.20
C THR A 233 -15.38 17.19 -1.68
N GLY A 234 -14.19 17.10 -1.11
CA GLY A 234 -13.97 17.36 0.32
C GLY A 234 -14.35 18.78 0.74
N LEU A 235 -14.02 19.78 -0.07
CA LEU A 235 -14.29 21.17 0.23
C LEU A 235 -15.76 21.56 0.02
N LEU A 236 -16.38 21.15 -1.09
CA LEU A 236 -17.64 21.69 -1.57
C LEU A 236 -18.85 20.80 -1.25
N PHE A 237 -18.68 19.46 -1.27
CA PHE A 237 -19.80 18.53 -1.17
C PHE A 237 -19.89 17.77 0.16
N SER A 238 -19.12 18.18 1.16
CA SER A 238 -19.09 17.53 2.47
C SER A 238 -20.29 17.85 3.38
N GLY A 239 -21.14 18.79 2.99
CA GLY A 239 -22.21 19.33 3.84
C GLY A 239 -21.69 20.22 4.99
N ARG A 240 -20.42 20.62 4.95
CA ARG A 240 -19.79 21.55 5.89
C ARG A 240 -19.31 22.81 5.16
N PRO A 241 -19.24 23.98 5.84
CA PRO A 241 -18.62 25.16 5.25
C PRO A 241 -17.15 24.89 4.88
N VAL A 242 -16.67 25.45 3.77
CA VAL A 242 -15.30 25.24 3.24
C VAL A 242 -14.23 25.48 4.32
N TRP A 243 -14.39 26.53 5.11
CA TRP A 243 -13.46 26.86 6.19
C TRP A 243 -13.40 25.75 7.28
N ALA A 244 -14.53 25.10 7.58
CA ALA A 244 -14.60 24.02 8.57
C ALA A 244 -13.95 22.74 8.03
N ALA A 245 -14.13 22.43 6.75
CA ALA A 245 -13.44 21.32 6.08
C ALA A 245 -11.91 21.53 6.10
N TRP A 246 -11.47 22.75 5.76
CA TRP A 246 -10.07 23.14 5.80
C TRP A 246 -9.47 23.11 7.20
N ALA A 247 -10.18 23.63 8.21
CA ALA A 247 -9.76 23.57 9.62
C ALA A 247 -9.64 22.12 10.10
N GLY A 248 -10.55 21.23 9.69
CA GLY A 248 -10.45 19.79 9.96
C GLY A 248 -9.20 19.18 9.34
N TYR A 249 -8.88 19.50 8.09
CA TYR A 249 -7.65 19.06 7.43
C TYR A 249 -6.40 19.57 8.15
N ARG A 250 -6.35 20.82 8.56
CA ARG A 250 -5.22 21.36 9.35
C ARG A 250 -5.03 20.65 10.69
N ARG A 251 -6.12 20.19 11.34
CA ARG A 251 -6.04 19.39 12.56
C ARG A 251 -5.51 17.98 12.26
N LEU A 252 -5.93 17.36 11.16
CA LEU A 252 -5.43 16.07 10.70
C LEU A 252 -3.89 16.09 10.54
N LEU A 253 -3.33 17.16 9.98
CA LEU A 253 -1.88 17.33 9.81
C LEU A 253 -1.09 17.36 11.14
N LEU A 254 -1.74 17.47 12.29
CA LEU A 254 -1.12 17.50 13.60
C LEU A 254 -1.07 16.13 14.28
N THR A 255 -1.65 15.11 13.67
CA THR A 255 -1.61 13.73 14.19
C THR A 255 -0.24 13.10 14.01
N THR A 256 0.06 12.06 14.78
CA THR A 256 1.29 11.29 14.61
C THR A 256 1.22 10.38 13.39
N GLY A 257 0.03 9.89 13.07
CA GLY A 257 -0.18 8.87 12.03
C GLY A 257 0.24 7.46 12.43
N ARG A 258 0.60 7.22 13.70
CA ARG A 258 0.86 5.89 14.25
C ARG A 258 -0.39 5.03 14.10
N ALA A 259 -0.24 3.79 13.62
CA ALA A 259 -1.37 2.89 13.46
C ALA A 259 -1.87 2.36 14.83
N PRO A 260 -3.20 2.26 15.01
CA PRO A 260 -4.28 2.59 14.07
C PRO A 260 -4.68 4.07 14.08
N SER A 261 -4.61 4.76 12.95
CA SER A 261 -5.01 6.18 12.82
C SER A 261 -6.07 6.35 11.73
N ASP A 262 -7.32 6.00 12.03
CA ASP A 262 -8.45 6.09 11.09
C ASP A 262 -8.94 7.55 10.96
N TYR A 263 -8.45 8.27 9.96
CA TYR A 263 -8.80 9.67 9.74
C TYR A 263 -10.26 9.88 9.33
N LEU A 264 -10.87 8.86 8.69
CA LEU A 264 -12.28 8.93 8.36
C LEU A 264 -13.16 8.97 9.61
N ARG A 265 -12.82 8.18 10.63
CA ARG A 265 -13.49 8.17 11.94
C ARG A 265 -13.14 9.41 12.77
N MET A 266 -11.87 9.82 12.77
CA MET A 266 -11.37 10.92 13.60
C MET A 266 -11.82 12.30 13.10
N PHE A 267 -11.80 12.54 11.80
CA PHE A 267 -12.02 13.87 11.21
C PHE A 267 -13.21 13.93 10.25
N GLY A 268 -13.73 12.78 9.81
CA GLY A 268 -14.81 12.66 8.85
C GLY A 268 -14.32 12.75 7.40
N VAL A 269 -15.29 12.68 6.48
CA VAL A 269 -15.06 12.52 5.03
C VAL A 269 -14.30 13.70 4.41
N ALA A 270 -14.67 14.95 4.75
CA ALA A 270 -14.11 16.13 4.10
C ALA A 270 -12.59 16.26 4.27
N PRO A 271 -12.03 16.28 5.51
CA PRO A 271 -10.59 16.35 5.70
C PRO A 271 -9.84 15.15 5.11
N THR A 272 -10.47 13.97 5.15
CA THR A 272 -9.86 12.75 4.60
C THR A 272 -9.72 12.84 3.08
N LEU A 273 -10.76 13.27 2.34
CA LEU A 273 -10.68 13.42 0.89
C LEU A 273 -9.67 14.50 0.48
N ILE A 274 -9.64 15.64 1.20
CA ILE A 274 -8.64 16.68 0.97
C ILE A 274 -7.24 16.10 1.15
N ASN A 275 -7.00 15.34 2.23
CA ASN A 275 -5.72 14.71 2.52
C ASN A 275 -5.30 13.70 1.43
N MET A 276 -6.24 12.86 0.96
CA MET A 276 -6.00 11.92 -0.12
C MET A 276 -5.56 12.62 -1.41
N GLY A 277 -6.27 13.68 -1.81
CA GLY A 277 -5.93 14.43 -3.03
C GLY A 277 -4.61 15.18 -2.90
N VAL A 278 -4.35 15.86 -1.78
CA VAL A 278 -3.09 16.58 -1.55
C VAL A 278 -1.90 15.62 -1.56
N ASN A 279 -2.00 14.48 -0.89
CA ASN A 279 -0.89 13.52 -0.84
C ASN A 279 -0.68 12.81 -2.19
N GLY A 280 -1.74 12.62 -2.99
CA GLY A 280 -1.62 12.16 -4.37
C GLY A 280 -0.82 13.14 -5.24
N LEU A 281 -1.12 14.45 -5.13
CA LEU A 281 -0.36 15.51 -5.81
C LEU A 281 1.10 15.56 -5.35
N ILE A 282 1.37 15.38 -4.06
CA ILE A 282 2.74 15.30 -3.52
C ILE A 282 3.49 14.12 -4.12
N GLY A 283 2.89 12.91 -4.13
CA GLY A 283 3.52 11.73 -4.73
C GLY A 283 3.83 11.93 -6.21
N MET A 284 2.87 12.46 -6.98
CA MET A 284 3.05 12.79 -8.40
C MET A 284 4.18 13.82 -8.61
N ALA A 285 4.19 14.88 -7.80
CA ALA A 285 5.20 15.93 -7.91
C ALA A 285 6.61 15.40 -7.63
N PHE A 286 6.80 14.55 -6.63
CA PHE A 286 8.09 13.94 -6.35
C PHE A 286 8.60 13.07 -7.50
N ILE A 287 7.75 12.26 -8.13
CA ILE A 287 8.12 11.44 -9.30
C ILE A 287 8.53 12.33 -10.47
N LEU A 288 7.70 13.30 -10.85
CA LEU A 288 7.98 14.17 -12.00
C LEU A 288 9.22 15.04 -11.76
N LEU A 289 9.39 15.60 -10.56
CA LEU A 289 10.57 16.43 -10.22
C LEU A 289 11.86 15.61 -10.11
N SER A 290 11.80 14.32 -9.81
CA SER A 290 12.95 13.42 -9.82
C SER A 290 13.29 12.90 -11.23
N GLY A 291 12.60 13.34 -12.27
CA GLY A 291 12.80 12.87 -13.64
C GLY A 291 12.28 11.45 -13.87
N GLY A 292 11.31 11.02 -13.07
CA GLY A 292 10.71 9.70 -13.14
C GLY A 292 9.53 9.60 -14.11
N ASP A 293 9.02 8.38 -14.28
CA ASP A 293 7.91 8.08 -15.16
C ASP A 293 6.63 7.76 -14.36
N LEU A 294 5.51 8.32 -14.81
CA LEU A 294 4.19 7.85 -14.41
C LEU A 294 3.84 6.60 -15.23
N ASN A 295 3.69 5.48 -14.54
CA ASN A 295 3.43 4.17 -15.11
C ASN A 295 2.70 3.28 -14.10
N GLY A 296 2.50 1.99 -14.38
CA GLY A 296 1.80 1.08 -13.48
C GLY A 296 2.36 1.09 -12.06
N PRO A 297 3.66 0.80 -11.84
CA PRO A 297 4.26 0.78 -10.51
C PRO A 297 4.23 2.12 -9.75
N THR A 298 4.52 3.23 -10.42
CA THR A 298 4.51 4.56 -9.77
C THR A 298 3.09 5.03 -9.43
N LEU A 299 2.12 4.80 -10.32
CA LEU A 299 0.71 5.04 -10.02
C LEU A 299 0.24 4.15 -8.85
N GLY A 300 0.69 2.88 -8.82
CA GLY A 300 0.42 1.98 -7.71
C GLY A 300 0.93 2.51 -6.38
N GLY A 301 2.13 3.08 -6.37
CA GLY A 301 2.69 3.75 -5.20
C GLY A 301 1.87 4.99 -4.78
N ILE A 302 1.45 5.80 -5.74
CA ILE A 302 0.64 7.00 -5.46
C ILE A 302 -0.76 6.61 -4.97
N PHE A 303 -1.43 5.62 -5.57
CA PHE A 303 -2.71 5.11 -5.07
C PHE A 303 -2.60 4.51 -3.67
N THR A 304 -1.47 3.88 -3.35
CA THR A 304 -1.17 3.42 -1.99
C THR A 304 -1.01 4.60 -1.02
N ILE A 305 -0.32 5.67 -1.40
CA ILE A 305 -0.22 6.90 -0.60
C ILE A 305 -1.61 7.49 -0.38
N MET A 306 -2.42 7.62 -1.44
CA MET A 306 -3.79 8.16 -1.37
C MET A 306 -4.68 7.32 -0.45
N GLY A 307 -4.63 5.99 -0.56
CA GLY A 307 -5.38 5.08 0.32
C GLY A 307 -4.99 5.28 1.80
N PHE A 308 -3.71 5.19 2.11
CA PHE A 308 -3.21 5.41 3.48
C PHE A 308 -3.34 6.86 3.97
N SER A 309 -3.69 7.79 3.11
CA SER A 309 -4.09 9.14 3.52
C SER A 309 -5.46 9.18 4.22
N ALA A 310 -6.21 8.08 4.18
CA ALA A 310 -7.34 7.84 5.06
C ALA A 310 -6.96 7.15 6.38
N PHE A 311 -5.69 6.67 6.49
CA PHE A 311 -5.25 5.85 7.60
C PHE A 311 -3.74 6.05 7.91
N GLY A 312 -3.39 7.15 8.54
CA GLY A 312 -2.06 7.39 9.11
C GLY A 312 -1.14 8.31 8.32
N LYS A 313 -1.30 8.48 6.99
CA LYS A 313 -0.45 9.38 6.20
C LYS A 313 -1.04 10.76 6.02
N HIS A 314 -0.19 11.77 6.09
CA HIS A 314 -0.49 13.15 5.72
C HIS A 314 0.78 13.90 5.28
N ALA A 315 0.64 15.05 4.63
CA ALA A 315 1.76 15.79 4.05
C ALA A 315 2.94 16.01 5.00
N ARG A 316 2.68 16.31 6.29
CA ARG A 316 3.74 16.60 7.27
C ARG A 316 4.54 15.38 7.72
N ASN A 317 3.97 14.16 7.65
CA ASN A 317 4.69 12.96 8.09
C ASN A 317 5.29 12.15 6.93
N LEU A 318 4.69 12.19 5.73
CA LEU A 318 5.24 11.45 4.59
C LEU A 318 6.38 12.22 3.88
N THR A 319 6.27 13.55 3.76
CA THR A 319 7.28 14.36 3.04
C THR A 319 8.71 14.22 3.59
N PRO A 320 8.93 14.23 4.93
CA PRO A 320 10.28 14.00 5.46
C PRO A 320 10.88 12.64 5.08
N ILE A 321 10.05 11.58 5.02
CA ILE A 321 10.50 10.27 4.55
C ILE A 321 10.95 10.34 3.09
N MET A 322 10.15 10.95 2.23
CA MET A 322 10.48 11.12 0.80
C MET A 322 11.77 11.94 0.62
N LEU A 323 11.93 13.03 1.37
CA LEU A 323 13.16 13.83 1.39
C LEU A 323 14.37 13.01 1.86
N GLY A 324 14.20 12.09 2.80
CA GLY A 324 15.24 11.17 3.23
C GLY A 324 15.72 10.25 2.10
N VAL A 325 14.78 9.71 1.29
CA VAL A 325 15.13 8.91 0.11
C VAL A 325 15.85 9.75 -0.94
N VAL A 326 15.39 10.99 -1.20
CA VAL A 326 16.08 11.93 -2.09
C VAL A 326 17.50 12.21 -1.59
N LEU A 327 17.69 12.46 -0.29
CA LEU A 327 19.01 12.64 0.30
C LEU A 327 19.89 11.40 0.11
N GLY A 328 19.33 10.21 0.21
CA GLY A 328 20.03 8.95 -0.06
C GLY A 328 20.61 8.90 -1.47
N SER A 329 19.89 9.39 -2.47
CA SER A 329 20.36 9.39 -3.86
C SER A 329 21.56 10.35 -4.12
N PHE A 330 21.73 11.37 -3.28
CA PHE A 330 22.92 12.25 -3.36
C PHE A 330 24.15 11.69 -2.63
N CYS A 331 23.94 10.79 -1.67
CA CYS A 331 25.02 10.26 -0.82
C CYS A 331 25.46 8.86 -1.23
N MET A 332 24.67 8.13 -2.01
CA MET A 332 24.87 6.73 -2.33
C MET A 332 25.12 6.53 -3.85
N HIS A 333 25.27 5.26 -4.28
CA HIS A 333 25.67 4.90 -5.66
C HIS A 333 24.50 4.71 -6.64
N TRP A 334 23.27 5.11 -6.29
CA TRP A 334 22.09 5.02 -7.15
C TRP A 334 21.51 6.39 -7.49
N ASN A 335 20.79 6.44 -8.61
CA ASN A 335 20.16 7.66 -9.06
C ASN A 335 18.72 7.75 -8.54
N ILE A 336 18.24 8.98 -8.35
CA ILE A 336 16.86 9.23 -7.87
C ILE A 336 15.81 8.75 -8.87
N ASN A 337 16.12 8.69 -10.15
CA ASN A 337 15.24 8.23 -11.21
C ASN A 337 15.34 6.71 -11.50
N ASP A 338 16.19 5.97 -10.80
CA ASP A 338 16.19 4.51 -10.88
C ASP A 338 14.83 3.98 -10.40
N SER A 339 14.22 3.04 -11.13
CA SER A 339 12.88 2.53 -10.87
C SER A 339 12.68 2.03 -9.43
N ALA A 340 13.65 1.29 -8.90
CA ALA A 340 13.63 0.80 -7.53
C ALA A 340 13.69 1.95 -6.50
N VAL A 341 14.40 3.03 -6.79
CA VAL A 341 14.51 4.23 -5.92
C VAL A 341 13.21 5.04 -5.97
N GLN A 342 12.57 5.15 -7.13
CA GLN A 342 11.26 5.78 -7.26
C GLN A 342 10.19 5.03 -6.47
N LEU A 343 10.22 3.69 -6.50
CA LEU A 343 9.34 2.90 -5.65
C LEU A 343 9.68 3.04 -4.16
N ALA A 344 10.97 3.12 -3.80
CA ALA A 344 11.39 3.43 -2.44
C ALA A 344 10.90 4.81 -1.97
N LEU A 345 10.91 5.81 -2.87
CA LEU A 345 10.41 7.15 -2.60
C LEU A 345 8.92 7.15 -2.22
N LEU A 346 8.10 6.42 -2.99
CA LEU A 346 6.66 6.36 -2.78
C LEU A 346 6.28 5.43 -1.61
N PHE A 347 6.76 4.20 -1.65
CA PHE A 347 6.38 3.17 -0.67
C PHE A 347 7.14 3.29 0.66
N GLY A 348 8.32 3.94 0.70
CA GLY A 348 9.04 4.24 1.94
C GLY A 348 8.25 5.10 2.91
N THR A 349 7.23 5.82 2.41
CA THR A 349 6.24 6.53 3.24
C THR A 349 5.45 5.61 4.18
N THR A 350 5.66 4.29 4.14
CA THR A 350 5.21 3.35 5.16
C THR A 350 5.71 3.73 6.57
N LEU A 351 6.87 4.39 6.64
CA LEU A 351 7.51 4.88 7.88
C LEU A 351 7.03 6.28 8.31
N ALA A 352 5.98 6.82 7.67
CA ALA A 352 5.40 8.11 8.05
C ALA A 352 5.10 8.25 9.56
N PRO A 353 4.66 7.21 10.30
CA PRO A 353 4.49 7.28 11.75
C PRO A 353 5.78 7.65 12.50
N ILE A 354 6.95 7.21 12.07
CA ILE A 354 8.24 7.59 12.68
C ILE A 354 8.44 9.12 12.61
N SER A 355 8.17 9.69 11.43
CA SER A 355 8.24 11.14 11.23
C SER A 355 7.20 11.88 12.07
N GLY A 356 5.96 11.38 12.10
CA GLY A 356 4.88 12.02 12.83
C GLY A 356 5.01 11.91 14.36
N TYR A 357 5.53 10.81 14.87
CA TYR A 357 5.68 10.54 16.29
C TYR A 357 6.95 11.18 16.87
N PHE A 358 8.10 10.98 16.24
CA PHE A 358 9.39 11.47 16.73
C PHE A 358 9.78 12.84 16.16
N GLY A 359 9.18 13.25 15.05
CA GLY A 359 9.45 14.52 14.36
C GLY A 359 10.17 14.34 13.02
N TRP A 360 10.15 15.40 12.21
CA TRP A 360 10.65 15.39 10.82
C TRP A 360 12.14 14.97 10.65
N PRO A 361 13.10 15.27 11.57
CA PRO A 361 14.48 14.82 11.40
C PRO A 361 14.59 13.29 11.40
N PHE A 362 13.83 12.62 12.28
CA PHE A 362 13.79 11.15 12.32
C PHE A 362 13.07 10.58 11.10
N GLY A 363 12.12 11.33 10.52
CA GLY A 363 11.54 11.00 9.23
C GLY A 363 12.56 10.98 8.10
N ILE A 364 13.40 12.02 7.99
CA ILE A 364 14.49 12.07 7.01
C ILE A 364 15.47 10.91 7.23
N LEU A 365 15.88 10.66 8.47
CA LEU A 365 16.75 9.52 8.80
C LEU A 365 16.12 8.19 8.38
N ALA A 366 14.85 7.99 8.70
CA ALA A 366 14.14 6.75 8.35
C ALA A 366 14.04 6.55 6.83
N GLY A 367 13.74 7.61 6.07
CA GLY A 367 13.71 7.58 4.60
C GLY A 367 15.09 7.31 3.99
N PHE A 368 16.13 7.95 4.50
CA PHE A 368 17.52 7.73 4.09
C PHE A 368 17.95 6.27 4.28
N LEU A 369 17.72 5.71 5.45
CA LEU A 369 18.04 4.32 5.75
C LEU A 369 17.17 3.35 4.93
N HIS A 370 15.88 3.69 4.73
CA HIS A 370 14.96 2.87 3.95
C HIS A 370 15.42 2.70 2.51
N SER A 371 15.91 3.77 1.86
CA SER A 371 16.43 3.70 0.49
C SER A 371 17.55 2.68 0.32
N SER A 372 18.41 2.52 1.34
CA SER A 372 19.49 1.53 1.33
C SER A 372 18.99 0.11 1.58
N VAL A 373 18.11 -0.05 2.59
CA VAL A 373 17.64 -1.38 3.02
C VAL A 373 16.75 -2.02 1.96
N VAL A 374 15.84 -1.25 1.35
CA VAL A 374 14.87 -1.80 0.38
C VAL A 374 15.51 -2.33 -0.89
N LEU A 375 16.60 -1.72 -1.35
CA LEU A 375 17.33 -2.16 -2.54
C LEU A 375 18.03 -3.52 -2.35
N ARG A 376 18.20 -3.98 -1.12
CA ARG A 376 18.81 -5.26 -0.78
C ARG A 376 17.82 -6.28 -0.20
N ALA A 377 16.81 -5.81 0.50
CA ALA A 377 15.83 -6.67 1.17
C ALA A 377 14.96 -7.49 0.20
N GLY A 378 14.85 -7.08 -1.05
CA GLY A 378 14.14 -7.81 -2.11
C GLY A 378 14.90 -9.03 -2.66
N THR A 379 16.23 -9.08 -2.50
CA THR A 379 17.06 -10.15 -3.07
C THR A 379 16.68 -11.56 -2.60
N PRO A 380 16.45 -11.82 -1.29
CA PRO A 380 16.10 -13.16 -0.82
C PRO A 380 14.70 -13.63 -1.24
N VAL A 381 13.84 -12.71 -1.70
CA VAL A 381 12.45 -13.00 -2.07
C VAL A 381 12.22 -12.96 -3.57
N GLU A 382 13.29 -12.80 -4.38
CA GLU A 382 13.28 -12.85 -5.85
C GLU A 382 12.16 -12.01 -6.49
N GLY A 383 11.81 -10.86 -5.89
CA GLY A 383 10.74 -9.99 -6.36
C GLY A 383 9.31 -10.50 -6.14
N PHE A 384 9.11 -11.63 -5.49
CA PHE A 384 7.75 -12.20 -5.29
C PHE A 384 6.91 -11.47 -4.24
N ASN A 385 7.49 -10.64 -3.39
CA ASN A 385 6.74 -9.81 -2.47
C ASN A 385 6.50 -8.41 -3.06
N LEU A 386 5.31 -8.16 -3.60
CA LEU A 386 4.94 -6.83 -4.12
C LEU A 386 5.04 -5.73 -3.05
N TYR A 387 4.81 -6.07 -1.78
CA TYR A 387 4.91 -5.13 -0.67
C TYR A 387 6.30 -5.11 -0.03
N ASN A 388 7.36 -5.31 -0.82
CA ASN A 388 8.75 -5.38 -0.34
C ASN A 388 9.18 -4.14 0.47
N ASN A 389 8.68 -2.95 0.11
CA ASN A 389 8.89 -1.73 0.89
C ASN A 389 8.26 -1.81 2.30
N GLY A 390 7.15 -2.53 2.47
CA GLY A 390 6.56 -2.82 3.78
C GLY A 390 7.41 -3.79 4.59
N PHE A 391 8.09 -4.74 3.93
CA PHE A 391 9.06 -5.63 4.55
C PHE A 391 10.26 -4.84 5.08
N SER A 392 10.91 -4.06 4.22
CA SER A 392 12.04 -3.21 4.59
C SER A 392 11.68 -2.17 5.65
N GLY A 393 10.51 -1.54 5.52
CA GLY A 393 9.98 -0.60 6.49
C GLY A 393 9.73 -1.23 7.86
N GLY A 394 9.23 -2.48 7.89
CA GLY A 394 9.05 -3.24 9.12
C GLY A 394 10.36 -3.53 9.84
N LEU A 395 11.39 -3.96 9.09
CA LEU A 395 12.75 -4.15 9.65
C LEU A 395 13.27 -2.86 10.29
N LEU A 396 13.13 -1.73 9.58
CA LEU A 396 13.58 -0.45 10.12
C LEU A 396 12.75 0.01 11.31
N ALA A 397 11.43 -0.17 11.28
CA ALA A 397 10.56 0.23 12.39
C ALA A 397 10.91 -0.48 13.69
N ILE A 398 11.16 -1.80 13.63
CA ILE A 398 11.56 -2.63 14.79
C ILE A 398 12.90 -2.16 15.38
N VAL A 399 13.83 -1.70 14.54
CA VAL A 399 15.14 -1.21 14.98
C VAL A 399 15.09 0.25 15.45
N LEU A 400 14.48 1.13 14.64
CA LEU A 400 14.52 2.57 14.90
C LEU A 400 13.65 2.96 16.11
N TYR A 401 12.49 2.33 16.29
CA TYR A 401 11.58 2.69 17.37
C TYR A 401 12.25 2.63 18.75
N PRO A 402 12.82 1.49 19.20
CA PRO A 402 13.46 1.42 20.53
C PRO A 402 14.69 2.31 20.63
N ILE A 403 15.52 2.42 19.57
CA ILE A 403 16.73 3.24 19.59
C ILE A 403 16.38 4.72 19.74
N ILE A 404 15.44 5.23 18.94
CA ILE A 404 15.03 6.63 19.01
C ILE A 404 14.34 6.92 20.35
N THR A 405 13.47 6.04 20.81
CA THR A 405 12.77 6.19 22.10
C THR A 405 13.77 6.35 23.24
N GLU A 406 14.78 5.48 23.31
CA GLU A 406 15.81 5.57 24.36
C GLU A 406 16.68 6.82 24.20
N ALA A 407 17.08 7.18 22.98
CA ALA A 407 17.90 8.36 22.73
C ALA A 407 17.24 9.70 23.12
N ILE A 408 15.89 9.78 23.03
CA ILE A 408 15.15 11.01 23.35
C ILE A 408 14.42 10.96 24.72
N ARG A 409 14.54 9.85 25.42
CA ARG A 409 13.85 9.57 26.69
C ARG A 409 13.92 10.72 27.70
N HIS A 410 15.11 11.30 27.88
CA HIS A 410 15.32 12.42 28.84
C HIS A 410 14.75 13.76 28.32
N ARG A 411 14.51 13.90 27.02
CA ARG A 411 14.04 15.15 26.41
C ARG A 411 12.52 15.19 26.19
N ARG A 412 11.87 14.03 26.21
CA ARG A 412 10.43 13.88 25.96
C ARG A 412 9.81 12.77 26.81
N PRO A 413 9.74 12.98 28.15
CA PRO A 413 9.13 11.99 29.06
C PRO A 413 7.65 11.71 28.73
N GLU A 414 6.94 12.67 28.14
CA GLU A 414 5.56 12.53 27.72
C GLU A 414 5.31 11.42 26.69
N LEU A 415 6.33 10.99 25.95
CA LEU A 415 6.19 9.89 24.99
C LEU A 415 6.06 8.54 25.69
N GLN A 416 6.67 8.37 26.86
CA GLN A 416 6.55 7.15 27.66
C GLN A 416 5.17 7.02 28.30
N GLU A 417 4.63 8.15 28.78
CA GLU A 417 3.29 8.17 29.35
C GLU A 417 2.22 7.86 28.29
N ALA A 418 2.42 8.36 27.06
CA ALA A 418 1.55 8.06 25.93
C ALA A 418 1.61 6.58 25.53
N ASP A 419 2.79 5.96 25.47
CA ASP A 419 2.95 4.53 25.17
C ASP A 419 2.30 3.66 26.24
N TYR A 420 2.49 3.99 27.53
CA TYR A 420 1.88 3.27 28.65
C TYR A 420 0.34 3.36 28.62
N LEU A 421 -0.19 4.54 28.32
CA LEU A 421 -1.64 4.75 28.23
C LEU A 421 -2.24 4.04 27.00
N GLU A 422 -1.55 4.02 25.86
CA GLU A 422 -1.97 3.28 24.68
C GLU A 422 -2.03 1.77 24.96
N ASP A 423 -1.02 1.19 25.63
CA ASP A 423 -0.98 -0.23 26.02
C ASP A 423 -2.11 -0.61 27.00
N VAL A 424 -2.47 0.27 27.92
CA VAL A 424 -3.55 0.06 28.90
C VAL A 424 -4.92 0.18 28.21
N PHE A 425 -5.08 1.11 27.27
CA PHE A 425 -6.34 1.36 26.59
C PHE A 425 -6.60 0.41 25.41
N GLU A 426 -5.57 -0.18 24.76
CA GLU A 426 -5.74 -1.25 23.78
C GLU A 426 -6.41 -2.49 24.39
N GLN A 427 -6.30 -2.72 25.70
CA GLN A 427 -6.98 -3.81 26.39
C GLN A 427 -8.49 -3.54 26.59
N ASP A 428 -8.92 -2.28 26.65
CA ASP A 428 -10.28 -1.91 27.06
C ASP A 428 -11.14 -1.19 26.01
N SER A 429 -10.59 -0.63 24.90
CA SER A 429 -11.43 0.06 23.91
C SER A 429 -10.74 0.31 22.54
N PRO A 430 -11.34 -0.09 21.42
CA PRO A 430 -10.79 0.14 20.06
C PRO A 430 -11.03 1.56 19.51
N THR A 431 -11.39 2.55 20.33
CA THR A 431 -11.95 3.83 19.85
C THR A 431 -11.30 5.11 20.38
N ILE A 432 -10.10 5.06 20.98
CA ILE A 432 -9.44 6.27 21.50
C ILE A 432 -8.63 6.95 20.39
N PRO A 433 -8.88 8.24 20.12
CA PRO A 433 -8.06 8.98 19.17
C PRO A 433 -6.62 9.14 19.66
N PRO A 434 -5.61 9.01 18.78
CA PRO A 434 -4.22 9.21 19.16
C PRO A 434 -3.99 10.61 19.74
N PRO A 435 -3.00 10.79 20.62
CA PRO A 435 -2.76 12.05 21.29
C PRO A 435 -2.51 13.17 20.28
N ILE A 436 -3.31 14.22 20.36
CA ILE A 436 -3.12 15.45 19.58
C ILE A 436 -2.07 16.27 20.33
N PHE A 437 -0.89 16.48 19.74
CA PHE A 437 0.13 17.34 20.34
C PHE A 437 -0.46 18.71 20.67
N LYS A 438 -0.56 19.04 21.98
CA LYS A 438 -0.81 20.42 22.39
C LYS A 438 0.41 21.27 22.00
N LYS A 439 0.19 22.31 21.20
CA LYS A 439 1.20 23.36 21.01
C LYS A 439 1.62 23.92 22.37
N ARG A 440 2.89 23.93 22.67
CA ARG A 440 3.50 24.99 23.44
C ARG A 440 3.97 26.08 22.50
#